data_be5f98da21fb403f2a9a93c11929d20d
#
_entry.id   be5f98da21fb403f2a9a93c11929d20d
#
_cell.length_a   1.000
_cell.length_b   1.000
_cell.length_c   1.000
_cell.angle_alpha   90.00
_cell.angle_beta   90.00
_cell.angle_gamma   90.00
#
_symmetry.space_group_name_H-M   'P 1'
#
loop_
_entity.id
_entity.type
_entity.pdbx_description
1 polymer ?
#
loop_
_entity_poly.entity_id
_entity_poly.type
_entity_poly.pdbx_seq_one_letter_code
_entity_poly.pdbx_strand_id
1 'polypeptide(L)' 'MGQDVRDVKFLTVAEVAATMRVSRMTVYRMVHSGELPAIRFGRSFRVPESAVAEVLDRGIAESA' A
#
# COMPACT_ATOMS: atom_id res chain seq x y z
N MET A 1 -13.93 12.89 -12.89
CA MET A 1 -13.92 12.03 -13.11
C MET A 1 -13.29 11.12 -12.40
N GLY A 2 -13.56 10.59 -11.69
CA GLY A 2 -12.96 9.66 -10.96
C GLY A 2 -12.35 8.61 -11.76
N GLN A 3 -11.64 7.76 -11.19
CA GLN A 3 -11.09 6.72 -11.84
C GLN A 3 -11.98 5.59 -11.97
N ASP A 4 -11.95 4.91 -13.07
CA ASP A 4 -12.71 3.73 -13.25
C ASP A 4 -12.09 2.66 -12.38
N VAL A 5 -12.88 1.88 -11.72
CA VAL A 5 -12.38 0.82 -10.87
C VAL A 5 -11.47 -0.10 -11.67
N ARG A 6 -11.75 -0.31 -12.93
CA ARG A 6 -10.94 -1.20 -13.71
C ARG A 6 -9.56 -0.67 -13.99
N ASP A 7 -9.36 0.63 -13.81
CA ASP A 7 -8.06 1.19 -14.02
C ASP A 7 -7.22 1.20 -12.76
N VAL A 8 -7.76 0.78 -11.66
CA VAL A 8 -7.02 0.79 -10.43
C VAL A 8 -6.08 -0.39 -10.40
N LYS A 9 -4.82 -0.13 -10.14
CA LYS A 9 -3.87 -1.17 -10.03
C LYS A 9 -3.67 -1.52 -8.59
N PHE A 10 -3.68 -2.79 -8.27
CA PHE A 10 -3.47 -3.23 -6.91
C PHE A 10 -2.14 -3.93 -6.80
N LEU A 11 -1.47 -3.74 -5.69
CA LEU A 11 -0.18 -4.33 -5.45
C LEU A 11 -0.26 -5.31 -4.31
N THR A 12 0.54 -6.34 -4.36
CA THR A 12 0.63 -7.27 -3.24
C THR A 12 1.49 -6.64 -2.15
N VAL A 13 1.44 -7.21 -0.96
CA VAL A 13 2.26 -6.72 0.13
C VAL A 13 3.74 -6.77 -0.25
N ALA A 14 4.16 -7.83 -0.93
CA ALA A 14 5.55 -7.94 -1.34
C ALA A 14 5.92 -6.83 -2.32
N GLU A 15 5.02 -6.51 -3.22
CA GLU A 15 5.29 -5.45 -4.19
C GLU A 15 5.33 -4.10 -3.51
N VAL A 16 4.46 -3.88 -2.52
CA VAL A 16 4.46 -2.63 -1.79
C VAL A 16 5.75 -2.49 -1.01
N ALA A 17 6.18 -3.56 -0.37
CA ALA A 17 7.41 -3.53 0.42
C ALA A 17 8.60 -3.17 -0.47
N ALA A 18 8.65 -3.76 -1.66
CA ALA A 18 9.75 -3.47 -2.57
C ALA A 18 9.68 -2.03 -3.06
N THR A 19 8.49 -1.56 -3.37
CA THR A 19 8.33 -0.20 -3.87
C THR A 19 8.70 0.82 -2.82
N MET A 20 8.29 0.59 -1.57
CA MET A 20 8.56 1.52 -0.50
C MET A 20 9.90 1.28 0.17
N ARG A 21 10.55 0.18 -0.20
CA ARG A 21 11.85 -0.16 0.35
C ARG A 21 11.78 -0.40 1.84
N VAL A 22 10.78 -1.12 2.26
CA VAL A 22 10.64 -1.48 3.67
C VAL A 22 10.35 -2.98 3.71
N SER A 23 10.33 -3.54 4.91
CA SER A 23 10.05 -4.94 5.07
C SER A 23 8.56 -5.20 4.94
N ARG A 24 8.18 -6.43 4.63
CA ARG A 24 6.78 -6.77 4.56
C ARG A 24 6.11 -6.56 5.90
N MET A 25 6.83 -6.82 6.99
CA MET A 25 6.26 -6.63 8.30
C MET A 25 5.87 -5.18 8.51
N THR A 26 6.67 -4.26 8.00
CA THR A 26 6.36 -2.84 8.10
C THR A 26 5.09 -2.55 7.33
N VAL A 27 4.93 -3.14 6.14
CA VAL A 27 3.72 -2.93 5.36
C VAL A 27 2.50 -3.44 6.10
N TYR A 28 2.59 -4.63 6.71
CA TYR A 28 1.48 -5.15 7.47
C TYR A 28 1.13 -4.23 8.62
N ARG A 29 2.12 -3.69 9.28
CA ARG A 29 1.87 -2.79 10.38
C ARG A 29 1.15 -1.54 9.90
N MET A 30 1.53 -1.01 8.75
CA MET A 30 0.90 0.17 8.21
C MET A 30 -0.54 -0.11 7.80
N VAL A 31 -0.80 -1.30 7.29
CA VAL A 31 -2.15 -1.67 6.94
C VAL A 31 -3.00 -1.78 8.20
N HIS A 32 -2.48 -2.40 9.24
CA HIS A 32 -3.24 -2.55 10.46
C HIS A 32 -3.46 -1.23 11.20
N SER A 33 -2.54 -0.31 11.08
CA SER A 33 -2.70 0.96 11.76
C SER A 33 -3.58 1.93 10.99
N GLY A 34 -3.89 1.60 9.76
CA GLY A 34 -4.72 2.47 8.94
C GLY A 34 -3.94 3.49 8.13
N GLU A 35 -2.62 3.47 8.23
CA GLU A 35 -1.85 4.42 7.44
C GLU A 35 -1.87 4.07 5.99
N LEU A 36 -2.04 2.81 5.66
CA LEU A 36 -2.02 2.37 4.28
C LEU A 36 -3.31 1.62 3.99
N PRO A 37 -4.20 2.17 3.20
CA PRO A 37 -5.45 1.51 2.89
C PRO A 37 -5.19 0.22 2.11
N ALA A 38 -5.91 -0.82 2.44
CA ALA A 38 -5.74 -2.08 1.76
C ALA A 38 -7.06 -2.82 1.72
N ILE A 39 -7.21 -3.67 0.74
CA ILE A 39 -8.39 -4.48 0.59
C ILE A 39 -7.97 -5.91 0.84
N ARG A 40 -8.79 -6.64 1.60
CA ARG A 40 -8.46 -8.01 1.89
C ARG A 40 -9.07 -8.93 0.85
N PHE A 41 -8.22 -9.79 0.29
CA PHE A 41 -8.67 -10.78 -0.66
C PHE A 41 -8.32 -12.13 -0.08
N GLY A 42 -9.27 -12.79 0.54
CA GLY A 42 -9.01 -14.06 1.17
C GLY A 42 -7.99 -13.91 2.27
N ARG A 43 -6.83 -14.50 2.09
CA ARG A 43 -5.79 -14.41 3.11
C ARG A 43 -4.77 -13.36 2.78
N SER A 44 -4.94 -12.65 1.68
CA SER A 44 -3.95 -11.69 1.27
C SER A 44 -4.51 -10.31 1.34
N PHE A 45 -3.63 -9.34 1.25
CA PHE A 45 -4.04 -7.96 1.15
C PHE A 45 -3.62 -7.43 -0.19
N ARG A 46 -4.39 -6.51 -0.73
CA ARG A 46 -4.05 -5.81 -1.96
C ARG A 46 -4.13 -4.32 -1.68
N VAL A 47 -3.13 -3.59 -2.09
CA VAL A 47 -3.04 -2.17 -1.81
C VAL A 47 -3.15 -1.40 -3.12
N PRO A 48 -4.05 -0.43 -3.21
CA PRO A 48 -4.12 0.36 -4.45
C PRO A 48 -2.82 1.10 -4.68
N GLU A 49 -2.37 1.09 -5.90
CA GLU A 49 -1.11 1.75 -6.22
C GLU A 49 -1.17 3.22 -5.86
N SER A 50 -2.33 3.85 -6.04
CA SER A 50 -2.46 5.26 -5.71
C SER A 50 -2.25 5.50 -4.22
N ALA A 51 -2.65 4.57 -3.38
CA ALA A 51 -2.44 4.73 -1.95
C ALA A 51 -0.96 4.68 -1.62
N VAL A 52 -0.22 3.82 -2.29
CA VAL A 52 1.21 3.73 -2.08
C VAL A 52 1.87 5.03 -2.51
N ALA A 53 1.45 5.57 -3.64
CA ALA A 53 2.02 6.80 -4.13
C ALA A 53 1.77 7.94 -3.16
N GLU A 54 0.57 7.99 -2.58
CA GLU A 54 0.27 9.03 -1.63
C GLU A 54 1.12 8.92 -0.38
N VAL A 55 1.31 7.73 0.12
CA VAL A 55 2.09 7.53 1.32
C VAL A 55 3.55 7.89 1.06
N LEU A 56 4.06 7.53 -0.09
CA LEU A 56 5.43 7.88 -0.42
C LEU A 56 5.59 9.39 -0.57
N ASP A 57 4.56 10.03 -1.11
CA ASP A 57 4.61 11.45 -1.29
C ASP A 57 4.64 12.16 0.06
N ARG A 58 4.08 11.58 1.09
CA ARG A 58 4.11 12.16 2.40
C ARG A 58 5.41 11.89 3.13
N GLY A 59 6.26 11.08 2.58
CA GLY A 59 7.57 10.86 3.15
C GLY A 59 7.58 10.00 4.36
N ILE A 60 6.71 9.00 4.42
CA ILE A 60 6.63 8.24 5.60
C ILE A 60 7.88 7.47 5.85
N ALA A 61 8.61 7.21 4.85
CA ALA A 61 9.71 6.36 5.06
C ALA A 61 10.74 6.90 5.97
N GLU A 62 10.76 8.19 6.10
CA GLU A 62 11.72 8.64 6.90
C GLU A 62 11.50 8.54 8.22
N SER A 63 10.42 8.22 8.56
CA SER A 63 10.15 8.13 9.92
C SER A 63 10.97 7.05 10.51
N ALA A 64 11.63 6.35 9.78
CA ALA A 64 12.32 5.24 10.34
C ALA A 64 13.32 5.62 11.37
#